data_267f9a0b7d2cf22bcf9481514e8d8376
#
_entry.id   267f9a0b7d2cf22bcf9481514e8d8376
#
_cell.length_a   1.000
_cell.length_b   1.000
_cell.length_c   1.000
_cell.angle_alpha   90.00
_cell.angle_beta   90.00
_cell.angle_gamma   90.00
#
_symmetry.space_group_name_H-M   'P 1'
#
loop_
_entity.id
_entity.type
_entity.pdbx_description
1 polymer ?
#
loop_
_entity_poly.entity_id
_entity_poly.type
_entity_poly.pdbx_seq_one_letter_code
_entity_poly.pdbx_strand_id
1 'polypeptide(L)'
;NQINDYMLFALGLKSKDDIGNAFDIETEGKESFSDSTFSISDIIGENGKEPLQYQIATGCDYYHKNTETGKWEKISARDDQRAKTFIDGETDGRKNTVNVKVVGVVRPREDANVTSINGNIGYTAALSRYLSERASEHPLVKALNNDEVGISEIDPSTDFDSLMLKLGVSDVDKPKKIKIYASSFDSKEKILAFLNNYNATLQANGETPVKYSDNLSMI
;
A
#
# COMPACT_ATOMS: atom_id res chain seq x y z
N ASN A 1 -19.93 10.75 8.38
CA ASN A 1 -18.61 10.40 8.92
C ASN A 1 -17.73 11.61 8.77
N GLN A 2 -17.27 12.17 9.87
CA GLN A 2 -16.32 13.28 9.88
C GLN A 2 -14.92 12.69 9.64
N ILE A 3 -14.16 13.33 8.78
CA ILE A 3 -12.75 13.01 8.55
C ILE A 3 -11.96 13.85 9.54
N ASN A 4 -11.09 13.26 10.34
CA ASN A 4 -10.29 13.98 11.31
C ASN A 4 -9.20 14.83 10.62
N ASP A 5 -8.67 15.81 11.32
CA ASP A 5 -7.71 16.78 10.78
C ASP A 5 -6.39 16.12 10.37
N TYR A 6 -5.95 15.07 11.07
CA TYR A 6 -4.77 14.31 10.67
C TYR A 6 -4.93 13.63 9.31
N MET A 7 -6.14 13.14 9.03
CA MET A 7 -6.46 12.54 7.75
C MET A 7 -6.46 13.60 6.65
N LEU A 8 -7.06 14.77 6.92
CA LEU A 8 -7.06 15.88 5.97
C LEU A 8 -5.64 16.38 5.66
N PHE A 9 -4.77 16.41 6.67
CA PHE A 9 -3.36 16.70 6.49
C PHE A 9 -2.64 15.62 5.67
N ALA A 10 -2.85 14.33 6.00
CA ALA A 10 -2.25 13.21 5.27
C ALA A 10 -2.70 13.18 3.79
N LEU A 11 -3.89 13.66 3.49
CA LEU A 11 -4.41 13.83 2.14
C LEU A 11 -3.97 15.15 1.47
N GLY A 12 -3.20 15.99 2.17
CA GLY A 12 -2.78 17.31 1.66
C GLY A 12 -3.91 18.34 1.52
N LEU A 13 -5.06 18.09 2.16
CA LEU A 13 -6.22 18.99 2.17
C LEU A 13 -6.16 20.05 3.26
N LYS A 14 -5.26 19.86 4.23
CA LYS A 14 -4.91 20.86 5.26
C LYS A 14 -3.41 20.99 5.36
N SER A 15 -2.95 22.22 5.65
CA SER A 15 -1.54 22.47 5.96
C SER A 15 -1.23 22.11 7.42
N LYS A 16 0.07 22.02 7.74
CA LYS A 16 0.52 21.83 9.12
C LYS A 16 0.06 22.95 10.04
N ASP A 17 0.03 24.17 9.52
CA ASP A 17 -0.40 25.37 10.27
C ASP A 17 -1.92 25.36 10.55
N ASP A 18 -2.72 24.74 9.67
CA ASP A 18 -4.15 24.58 9.84
C ASP A 18 -4.55 23.54 10.88
N ILE A 19 -3.62 22.63 11.25
CA ILE A 19 -3.88 21.60 12.27
C ILE A 19 -3.66 22.16 13.68
N GLY A 20 -2.99 23.34 13.79
CA GLY A 20 -2.72 24.01 15.06
C GLY A 20 -1.99 23.08 16.04
N ASN A 21 -2.27 23.24 17.34
CA ASN A 21 -1.66 22.47 18.43
C ASN A 21 -2.16 21.01 18.52
N ALA A 22 -2.74 20.45 17.47
CA ALA A 22 -3.17 19.04 17.44
C ALA A 22 -1.99 18.06 17.59
N PHE A 23 -0.74 18.55 17.47
CA PHE A 23 0.49 17.81 17.80
C PHE A 23 0.98 18.00 19.24
N ASP A 24 0.38 18.92 20.01
CA ASP A 24 0.69 19.05 21.43
C ASP A 24 0.04 17.89 22.20
N ILE A 25 0.87 17.00 22.69
CA ILE A 25 0.53 15.73 23.36
C ILE A 25 -0.21 15.94 24.71
N GLU A 26 -0.45 17.19 25.12
CA GLU A 26 -1.04 17.51 26.43
C GLU A 26 -2.55 17.73 26.45
N THR A 27 -3.25 17.63 25.34
CA THR A 27 -4.72 17.72 25.36
C THR A 27 -5.35 16.33 25.29
N GLU A 28 -5.74 15.85 26.46
CA GLU A 28 -6.55 14.67 26.70
C GLU A 28 -7.60 14.40 25.61
N GLY A 29 -7.38 13.32 24.84
CA GLY A 29 -8.43 12.47 24.27
C GLY A 29 -9.52 13.10 23.39
N LYS A 30 -9.41 14.36 22.98
CA LYS A 30 -10.36 14.99 22.05
C LYS A 30 -9.82 14.90 20.64
N GLU A 31 -10.39 14.00 19.84
CA GLU A 31 -10.21 14.05 18.40
C GLU A 31 -10.66 15.42 17.90
N SER A 32 -9.73 16.19 17.31
CA SER A 32 -10.04 17.45 16.64
C SER A 32 -10.71 17.11 15.31
N PHE A 33 -11.97 17.48 15.16
CA PHE A 33 -12.70 17.35 13.90
C PHE A 33 -12.74 18.72 13.23
N SER A 34 -12.45 18.75 11.95
CA SER A 34 -12.55 19.98 11.16
C SER A 34 -14.01 20.32 10.87
N ASP A 35 -14.37 21.57 11.07
CA ASP A 35 -15.63 22.14 10.56
C ASP A 35 -15.58 22.36 9.03
N SER A 36 -14.43 22.14 8.39
CA SER A 36 -14.27 22.28 6.96
C SER A 36 -14.99 21.14 6.23
N THR A 37 -15.91 21.47 5.35
CA THR A 37 -16.57 20.53 4.47
C THR A 37 -15.85 20.50 3.13
N PHE A 38 -15.40 19.31 2.71
CA PHE A 38 -14.88 19.09 1.37
C PHE A 38 -15.95 18.43 0.52
N SER A 39 -16.20 18.97 -0.67
CA SER A 39 -17.08 18.29 -1.60
C SER A 39 -16.36 17.17 -2.33
N ILE A 40 -17.08 16.13 -2.74
CA ILE A 40 -16.51 15.07 -3.56
C ILE A 40 -15.90 15.64 -4.83
N SER A 41 -16.52 16.67 -5.42
CA SER A 41 -16.01 17.34 -6.61
C SER A 41 -14.64 18.00 -6.42
N ASP A 42 -14.30 18.42 -5.20
CA ASP A 42 -12.97 18.96 -4.90
C ASP A 42 -11.89 17.87 -4.90
N ILE A 43 -12.29 16.65 -4.63
CA ILE A 43 -11.38 15.50 -4.53
C ILE A 43 -11.18 14.83 -5.89
N ILE A 44 -12.27 14.59 -6.64
CA ILE A 44 -12.22 13.84 -7.90
C ILE A 44 -12.14 14.73 -9.15
N GLY A 45 -12.19 16.06 -8.98
CA GLY A 45 -11.99 16.99 -10.08
C GLY A 45 -13.19 17.15 -11.00
N GLU A 46 -14.39 17.44 -10.47
CA GLU A 46 -15.57 17.78 -11.25
C GLU A 46 -15.74 19.29 -11.38
N ASN A 47 -16.62 19.71 -12.28
CA ASN A 47 -17.00 21.11 -12.52
C ASN A 47 -15.81 22.04 -12.85
N GLY A 48 -14.84 21.54 -13.63
CA GLY A 48 -13.68 22.32 -14.07
C GLY A 48 -12.55 22.38 -13.05
N LYS A 49 -12.62 21.65 -11.94
CA LYS A 49 -11.53 21.48 -10.99
C LYS A 49 -10.67 20.28 -11.37
N GLU A 50 -9.38 20.39 -11.12
CA GLU A 50 -8.47 19.23 -11.26
C GLU A 50 -8.64 18.28 -10.07
N PRO A 51 -8.57 16.95 -10.29
CA PRO A 51 -8.57 15.98 -9.20
C PRO A 51 -7.32 16.11 -8.34
N LEU A 52 -7.42 15.69 -7.08
CA LEU A 52 -6.24 15.58 -6.23
C LEU A 52 -5.22 14.65 -6.87
N GLN A 53 -3.98 15.10 -6.89
CA GLN A 53 -2.86 14.40 -7.49
C GLN A 53 -1.81 14.09 -6.44
N TYR A 54 -1.19 12.93 -6.57
CA TYR A 54 -0.12 12.47 -5.68
C TYR A 54 1.01 11.88 -6.51
N GLN A 55 2.16 11.72 -5.89
CA GLN A 55 3.30 11.01 -6.43
C GLN A 55 3.57 9.77 -5.59
N ILE A 56 3.73 8.63 -6.26
CA ILE A 56 4.01 7.34 -5.61
C ILE A 56 5.38 6.87 -6.06
N ALA A 57 6.23 6.49 -5.10
CA ALA A 57 7.45 5.74 -5.31
C ALA A 57 7.26 4.29 -4.83
N THR A 58 7.79 3.33 -5.55
CA THR A 58 7.91 1.94 -5.08
C THR A 58 9.19 1.77 -4.29
N GLY A 59 9.32 0.67 -3.53
CA GLY A 59 10.49 0.46 -2.69
C GLY A 59 11.82 0.45 -3.47
N CYS A 60 11.82 -0.06 -4.71
CA CYS A 60 13.01 -0.08 -5.54
C CYS A 60 13.43 1.31 -6.03
N ASP A 61 12.51 2.27 -6.17
CA ASP A 61 12.82 3.62 -6.64
C ASP A 61 13.74 4.37 -5.65
N TYR A 62 13.83 3.92 -4.40
CA TYR A 62 14.76 4.48 -3.41
C TYR A 62 16.20 3.97 -3.54
N TYR A 63 16.51 3.13 -4.52
CA TYR A 63 17.86 2.61 -4.72
C TYR A 63 18.47 3.13 -6.02
N HIS A 64 19.75 3.41 -5.96
CA HIS A 64 20.57 3.76 -7.13
C HIS A 64 21.87 2.98 -7.10
N LYS A 65 22.45 2.76 -8.25
CA LYS A 65 23.78 2.16 -8.37
C LYS A 65 24.83 3.26 -8.27
N ASN A 66 25.67 3.22 -7.25
CA ASN A 66 26.80 4.13 -7.13
C ASN A 66 27.79 3.85 -8.26
N THR A 67 28.08 4.85 -9.07
CA THR A 67 28.93 4.70 -10.27
C THR A 67 30.41 4.48 -9.95
N GLU A 68 30.87 4.91 -8.77
CA GLU A 68 32.26 4.76 -8.34
C GLU A 68 32.50 3.38 -7.72
N THR A 69 31.58 2.92 -6.87
CA THR A 69 31.72 1.65 -6.14
C THR A 69 31.05 0.46 -6.82
N GLY A 70 30.16 0.72 -7.78
CA GLY A 70 29.32 -0.29 -8.41
C GLY A 70 28.25 -0.90 -7.49
N LYS A 71 28.13 -0.44 -6.23
CA LYS A 71 27.18 -0.97 -5.26
C LYS A 71 25.84 -0.27 -5.32
N TRP A 72 24.80 -0.97 -4.91
CA TRP A 72 23.47 -0.41 -4.72
C TRP A 72 23.38 0.32 -3.38
N GLU A 73 22.94 1.55 -3.40
CA GLU A 73 22.80 2.39 -2.22
C GLU A 73 21.38 2.93 -2.10
N LYS A 74 20.87 2.98 -0.87
CA LYS A 74 19.54 3.50 -0.61
C LYS A 74 19.58 5.02 -0.43
N ILE A 75 18.76 5.73 -1.19
CA ILE A 75 18.56 7.17 -1.07
C ILE A 75 17.82 7.43 0.24
N SER A 76 18.39 8.29 1.08
CA SER A 76 17.74 8.73 2.30
C SER A 76 16.85 9.94 2.03
N ALA A 77 15.54 9.77 2.17
CA ALA A 77 14.54 10.85 2.04
C ALA A 77 14.21 11.50 3.40
N ARG A 78 15.15 11.50 4.36
CA ARG A 78 14.88 11.97 5.73
C ARG A 78 14.88 13.48 5.90
N ASP A 79 15.44 14.23 4.98
CA ASP A 79 15.35 15.67 4.98
C ASP A 79 14.49 16.19 3.82
N ASP A 80 13.80 17.30 4.04
CA ASP A 80 12.82 17.87 3.10
C ASP A 80 13.45 18.21 1.73
N GLN A 81 14.70 18.66 1.72
CA GLN A 81 15.39 19.03 0.49
C GLN A 81 15.73 17.79 -0.35
N ARG A 82 16.21 16.71 0.28
CA ARG A 82 16.50 15.44 -0.40
C ARG A 82 15.21 14.75 -0.85
N ALA A 83 14.16 14.79 -0.03
CA ALA A 83 12.85 14.27 -0.40
C ALA A 83 12.32 14.96 -1.66
N LYS A 84 12.40 16.30 -1.72
CA LYS A 84 11.97 17.07 -2.89
C LYS A 84 12.80 16.75 -4.14
N THR A 85 14.13 16.72 -4.00
CA THR A 85 15.03 16.33 -5.11
C THR A 85 14.73 14.92 -5.60
N PHE A 86 14.42 13.99 -4.69
CA PHE A 86 14.04 12.64 -5.05
C PHE A 86 12.69 12.62 -5.80
N ILE A 87 11.69 13.32 -5.30
CA ILE A 87 10.33 13.33 -5.88
C ILE A 87 10.34 13.86 -7.31
N ASP A 88 11.08 14.95 -7.56
CA ASP A 88 11.13 15.62 -8.85
C ASP A 88 12.20 15.02 -9.79
N GLY A 89 13.03 14.12 -9.26
CA GLY A 89 14.21 13.62 -9.92
C GLY A 89 14.02 12.35 -10.76
N GLU A 90 15.12 12.01 -11.40
CA GLU A 90 15.29 10.76 -12.13
C GLU A 90 16.55 10.06 -11.62
N THR A 91 16.49 8.73 -11.57
CA THR A 91 17.62 7.87 -11.24
C THR A 91 17.83 6.88 -12.39
N ASP A 92 19.04 6.83 -12.92
CA ASP A 92 19.39 5.95 -14.04
C ASP A 92 18.44 6.13 -15.27
N GLY A 93 18.05 7.39 -15.55
CA GLY A 93 17.16 7.74 -16.66
C GLY A 93 15.69 7.37 -16.44
N ARG A 94 15.31 7.04 -15.21
CA ARG A 94 13.96 6.66 -14.81
C ARG A 94 13.43 7.65 -13.78
N LYS A 95 12.21 8.11 -13.96
CA LYS A 95 11.51 8.90 -12.95
C LYS A 95 11.40 8.14 -11.63
N ASN A 96 11.72 8.80 -10.52
CA ASN A 96 11.66 8.19 -9.19
C ASN A 96 10.23 8.00 -8.69
N THR A 97 9.27 8.71 -9.27
CA THR A 97 7.86 8.66 -8.87
C THR A 97 6.92 8.47 -10.05
N VAL A 98 5.70 8.05 -9.73
CA VAL A 98 4.58 7.96 -10.66
C VAL A 98 3.51 8.94 -10.23
N ASN A 99 3.07 9.81 -11.14
CA ASN A 99 1.95 10.70 -10.88
C ASN A 99 0.64 9.92 -10.92
N VAL A 100 -0.15 10.05 -9.88
CA VAL A 100 -1.47 9.43 -9.74
C VAL A 100 -2.51 10.48 -9.37
N LYS A 101 -3.75 10.22 -9.72
CA LYS A 101 -4.88 11.08 -9.38
C LYS A 101 -5.97 10.30 -8.67
N VAL A 102 -6.73 10.98 -7.83
CA VAL A 102 -7.93 10.40 -7.22
C VAL A 102 -9.01 10.28 -8.29
N VAL A 103 -9.57 9.09 -8.43
CA VAL A 103 -10.61 8.78 -9.43
C VAL A 103 -11.98 8.50 -8.82
N GLY A 104 -12.07 8.48 -7.50
CA GLY A 104 -13.34 8.23 -6.82
C GLY A 104 -13.20 8.22 -5.30
N VAL A 105 -14.33 8.36 -4.65
CA VAL A 105 -14.48 8.24 -3.18
C VAL A 105 -15.45 7.10 -2.91
N VAL A 106 -15.06 6.17 -2.06
CA VAL A 106 -15.90 5.03 -1.68
C VAL A 106 -16.24 5.13 -0.20
N ARG A 107 -17.41 4.62 0.16
CA ARG A 107 -17.84 4.50 1.56
C ARG A 107 -18.41 3.11 1.80
N PRO A 108 -18.34 2.61 3.03
CA PRO A 108 -19.05 1.39 3.39
C PRO A 108 -20.55 1.54 3.12
N ARG A 109 -21.22 0.44 2.79
CA ARG A 109 -22.69 0.41 2.79
C ARG A 109 -23.21 0.63 4.21
N GLU A 110 -24.38 1.23 4.35
CA GLU A 110 -24.97 1.54 5.65
C GLU A 110 -25.24 0.30 6.50
N ASP A 111 -25.50 -0.83 5.84
CA ASP A 111 -25.78 -2.14 6.44
C ASP A 111 -24.52 -3.01 6.63
N ALA A 112 -23.32 -2.49 6.28
CA ALA A 112 -22.08 -3.25 6.39
C ALA A 112 -21.53 -3.22 7.82
N ASN A 113 -21.46 -4.39 8.46
CA ASN A 113 -20.82 -4.55 9.77
C ASN A 113 -19.29 -4.60 9.68
N VAL A 114 -18.74 -4.93 8.50
CA VAL A 114 -17.31 -5.07 8.26
C VAL A 114 -16.96 -4.48 6.89
N THR A 115 -15.85 -3.77 6.82
CA THR A 115 -15.34 -3.25 5.56
C THR A 115 -14.22 -4.13 5.03
N SER A 116 -14.22 -4.43 3.73
CA SER A 116 -13.15 -5.19 3.08
C SER A 116 -11.86 -4.37 2.90
N ILE A 117 -12.00 -3.04 2.87
CA ILE A 117 -10.87 -2.11 2.75
C ILE A 117 -10.64 -1.48 4.13
N ASN A 118 -9.52 -1.83 4.75
CA ASN A 118 -9.06 -1.21 5.99
C ASN A 118 -8.04 -0.14 5.62
N GLY A 119 -8.41 1.11 5.76
CA GLY A 119 -7.58 2.26 5.45
C GLY A 119 -8.36 3.33 4.71
N ASN A 120 -7.68 4.46 4.49
CA ASN A 120 -8.32 5.66 3.97
C ASN A 120 -7.98 5.91 2.49
N ILE A 121 -6.99 5.18 1.96
CA ILE A 121 -6.57 5.26 0.57
C ILE A 121 -6.57 3.84 0.01
N GLY A 122 -7.27 3.66 -1.11
CA GLY A 122 -7.27 2.41 -1.86
C GLY A 122 -6.66 2.62 -3.26
N TYR A 123 -5.93 1.63 -3.73
CA TYR A 123 -5.43 1.60 -5.09
C TYR A 123 -6.35 0.77 -5.98
N THR A 124 -6.55 1.22 -7.22
CA THR A 124 -7.22 0.38 -8.22
C THR A 124 -6.34 -0.82 -8.58
N ALA A 125 -6.96 -1.91 -8.99
CA ALA A 125 -6.22 -3.09 -9.46
C ALA A 125 -5.28 -2.75 -10.63
N ALA A 126 -5.69 -1.86 -11.52
CA ALA A 126 -4.87 -1.39 -12.63
C ALA A 126 -3.61 -0.65 -12.15
N LEU A 127 -3.75 0.23 -11.15
CA LEU A 127 -2.61 0.93 -10.56
C LEU A 127 -1.66 -0.04 -9.86
N SER A 128 -2.19 -0.98 -9.07
CA SER A 128 -1.37 -1.98 -8.39
C SER A 128 -0.57 -2.84 -9.37
N ARG A 129 -1.19 -3.27 -10.47
CA ARG A 129 -0.52 -4.00 -11.56
C ARG A 129 0.57 -3.18 -12.19
N TYR A 130 0.26 -1.94 -12.59
CA TYR A 130 1.23 -1.03 -13.20
C TYR A 130 2.45 -0.77 -12.30
N LEU A 131 2.23 -0.53 -11.00
CA LEU A 131 3.32 -0.30 -10.05
C LEU A 131 4.20 -1.54 -9.89
N SER A 132 3.62 -2.74 -9.85
CA SER A 132 4.37 -3.98 -9.76
C SER A 132 5.16 -4.28 -11.03
N GLU A 133 4.57 -4.09 -12.21
CA GLU A 133 5.26 -4.22 -13.50
C GLU A 133 6.43 -3.24 -13.59
N ARG A 134 6.16 -1.97 -13.22
CA ARG A 134 7.18 -0.93 -13.19
C ARG A 134 8.33 -1.29 -12.22
N ALA A 135 8.03 -1.84 -11.05
CA ALA A 135 9.04 -2.29 -10.11
C ALA A 135 9.85 -3.47 -10.64
N SER A 136 9.22 -4.42 -11.34
CA SER A 136 9.89 -5.57 -11.95
C SER A 136 10.90 -5.16 -13.02
N GLU A 137 10.66 -4.04 -13.70
CA GLU A 137 11.57 -3.47 -14.71
C GLU A 137 12.72 -2.65 -14.11
N HIS A 138 12.74 -2.47 -12.79
CA HIS A 138 13.81 -1.69 -12.14
C HIS A 138 15.16 -2.41 -12.23
N PRO A 139 16.30 -1.71 -12.54
CA PRO A 139 17.60 -2.34 -12.69
C PRO A 139 18.05 -3.17 -11.48
N LEU A 140 17.78 -2.70 -10.25
CA LEU A 140 18.06 -3.48 -9.04
C LEU A 140 17.28 -4.80 -9.01
N VAL A 141 15.99 -4.77 -9.35
CA VAL A 141 15.14 -5.96 -9.35
C VAL A 141 15.62 -6.97 -10.40
N LYS A 142 16.01 -6.48 -11.58
CA LYS A 142 16.59 -7.33 -12.63
C LYS A 142 17.93 -7.94 -12.17
N ALA A 143 18.80 -7.15 -11.54
CA ALA A 143 20.07 -7.63 -11.02
C ALA A 143 19.88 -8.72 -9.94
N LEU A 144 18.90 -8.56 -9.05
CA LEU A 144 18.55 -9.57 -8.05
C LEU A 144 17.99 -10.87 -8.69
N ASN A 145 17.15 -10.74 -9.71
CA ASN A 145 16.59 -11.89 -10.43
C ASN A 145 17.63 -12.67 -11.25
N ASN A 146 18.71 -12.00 -11.65
CA ASN A 146 19.80 -12.59 -12.44
C ASN A 146 20.98 -13.06 -11.55
N ASP A 147 20.85 -13.03 -10.23
CA ASP A 147 21.93 -13.32 -9.28
C ASP A 147 23.19 -12.43 -9.44
N GLU A 148 23.03 -11.25 -10.03
CA GLU A 148 24.13 -10.27 -10.19
C GLU A 148 24.40 -9.50 -8.88
N VAL A 149 23.42 -9.51 -7.96
CA VAL A 149 23.47 -8.87 -6.65
C VAL A 149 22.88 -9.82 -5.61
N GLY A 150 23.58 -9.99 -4.50
CA GLY A 150 23.11 -10.83 -3.40
C GLY A 150 22.05 -10.12 -2.55
N ILE A 151 21.05 -10.88 -2.05
CA ILE A 151 20.02 -10.36 -1.13
C ILE A 151 20.66 -9.64 0.06
N SER A 152 21.73 -10.24 0.62
CA SER A 152 22.45 -9.72 1.78
C SER A 152 23.13 -8.37 1.55
N GLU A 153 23.37 -8.00 0.29
CA GLU A 153 23.92 -6.69 -0.06
C GLU A 153 22.86 -5.59 0.05
N ILE A 154 21.59 -5.94 -0.11
CA ILE A 154 20.46 -5.00 -0.10
C ILE A 154 19.78 -4.99 1.27
N ASP A 155 19.41 -6.16 1.78
CA ASP A 155 18.78 -6.34 3.11
C ASP A 155 19.15 -7.72 3.67
N PRO A 156 20.19 -7.80 4.54
CA PRO A 156 20.66 -9.07 5.09
C PRO A 156 19.66 -9.75 6.04
N SER A 157 18.59 -9.05 6.43
CA SER A 157 17.60 -9.54 7.39
C SER A 157 16.36 -10.16 6.76
N THR A 158 16.33 -10.32 5.43
CA THR A 158 15.13 -10.75 4.70
C THR A 158 15.43 -11.90 3.72
N ASP A 159 14.39 -12.65 3.35
CA ASP A 159 14.43 -13.61 2.24
C ASP A 159 14.10 -12.91 0.91
N PHE A 160 14.33 -13.63 -0.20
CA PHE A 160 14.13 -13.12 -1.55
C PHE A 160 12.70 -12.62 -1.79
N ASP A 161 11.68 -13.41 -1.43
CA ASP A 161 10.28 -13.07 -1.66
C ASP A 161 9.86 -11.84 -0.87
N SER A 162 10.31 -11.75 0.37
CA SER A 162 10.06 -10.61 1.25
C SER A 162 10.76 -9.36 0.76
N LEU A 163 11.99 -9.48 0.22
CA LEU A 163 12.69 -8.37 -0.40
C LEU A 163 11.97 -7.88 -1.65
N MET A 164 11.54 -8.77 -2.54
CA MET A 164 10.80 -8.41 -3.75
C MET A 164 9.53 -7.62 -3.39
N LEU A 165 8.79 -8.04 -2.38
CA LEU A 165 7.62 -7.29 -1.89
C LEU A 165 7.99 -5.91 -1.35
N LYS A 166 9.07 -5.79 -0.58
CA LYS A 166 9.58 -4.50 -0.07
C LYS A 166 9.99 -3.57 -1.22
N LEU A 167 10.51 -4.10 -2.30
CA LEU A 167 10.88 -3.36 -3.50
C LEU A 167 9.68 -2.95 -4.36
N GLY A 168 8.49 -3.52 -4.09
CA GLY A 168 7.24 -3.20 -4.80
C GLY A 168 6.86 -4.22 -5.87
N VAL A 169 7.59 -5.33 -5.97
CA VAL A 169 7.27 -6.43 -6.87
C VAL A 169 6.27 -7.36 -6.20
N SER A 170 5.13 -7.55 -6.82
CA SER A 170 4.11 -8.51 -6.36
C SER A 170 3.44 -9.17 -7.55
N ASP A 171 3.19 -10.47 -7.45
CA ASP A 171 2.35 -11.16 -8.43
C ASP A 171 0.88 -10.95 -8.03
N VAL A 172 0.19 -10.07 -8.75
CA VAL A 172 -1.22 -9.72 -8.48
C VAL A 172 -2.16 -10.89 -8.75
N ASP A 173 -1.72 -11.87 -9.52
CA ASP A 173 -2.49 -13.08 -9.85
C ASP A 173 -2.24 -14.22 -8.84
N LYS A 174 -1.26 -14.06 -7.93
CA LYS A 174 -0.96 -14.99 -6.84
C LYS A 174 -1.11 -14.30 -5.47
N PRO A 175 -2.33 -14.12 -4.98
CA PRO A 175 -2.56 -13.44 -3.72
C PRO A 175 -1.93 -14.23 -2.55
N LYS A 176 -1.13 -13.57 -1.72
CA LYS A 176 -0.55 -14.18 -0.50
C LYS A 176 -1.57 -14.36 0.62
N LYS A 177 -2.66 -13.60 0.58
CA LYS A 177 -3.74 -13.64 1.58
C LYS A 177 -5.08 -13.37 0.94
N ILE A 178 -6.03 -14.26 1.19
CA ILE A 178 -7.42 -14.10 0.79
C ILE A 178 -8.24 -13.88 2.07
N LYS A 179 -9.09 -12.85 2.08
CA LYS A 179 -10.06 -12.62 3.15
C LYS A 179 -11.45 -12.93 2.63
N ILE A 180 -12.16 -13.84 3.31
CA ILE A 180 -13.52 -14.21 2.97
C ILE A 180 -14.42 -13.70 4.09
N TYR A 181 -15.44 -12.94 3.73
CA TYR A 181 -16.45 -12.41 4.66
C TYR A 181 -17.75 -13.18 4.47
N ALA A 182 -18.10 -14.00 5.46
CA ALA A 182 -19.35 -14.74 5.44
C ALA A 182 -20.52 -13.80 5.75
N SER A 183 -21.65 -13.98 5.06
CA SER A 183 -22.88 -13.20 5.26
C SER A 183 -23.70 -13.65 6.48
N SER A 184 -23.42 -14.84 7.01
CA SER A 184 -24.10 -15.45 8.17
C SER A 184 -23.23 -16.54 8.79
N PHE A 185 -23.59 -17.00 10.01
CA PHE A 185 -22.95 -18.16 10.64
C PHE A 185 -23.06 -19.42 9.80
N ASP A 186 -24.23 -19.71 9.22
CA ASP A 186 -24.42 -20.85 8.33
C ASP A 186 -23.53 -20.80 7.10
N SER A 187 -23.36 -19.61 6.52
CA SER A 187 -22.46 -19.40 5.38
C SER A 187 -21.01 -19.64 5.79
N LYS A 188 -20.61 -19.20 6.98
CA LYS A 188 -19.30 -19.45 7.55
C LYS A 188 -19.02 -20.94 7.70
N GLU A 189 -19.94 -21.70 8.31
CA GLU A 189 -19.78 -23.14 8.50
C GLU A 189 -19.65 -23.88 7.17
N LYS A 190 -20.40 -23.49 6.14
CA LYS A 190 -20.27 -24.04 4.79
C LYS A 190 -18.89 -23.75 4.17
N ILE A 191 -18.38 -22.53 4.36
CA ILE A 191 -17.02 -22.16 3.90
C ILE A 191 -15.96 -23.01 4.60
N LEU A 192 -16.07 -23.16 5.94
CA LEU A 192 -15.14 -23.99 6.72
C LEU A 192 -15.16 -25.46 6.27
N ALA A 193 -16.37 -26.01 6.09
CA ALA A 193 -16.54 -27.38 5.60
C ALA A 193 -15.91 -27.56 4.20
N PHE A 194 -16.10 -26.58 3.30
CA PHE A 194 -15.47 -26.58 1.98
C PHE A 194 -13.94 -26.57 2.09
N LEU A 195 -13.35 -25.67 2.89
CA LEU A 195 -11.90 -25.55 3.08
C LEU A 195 -11.32 -26.85 3.68
N ASN A 196 -12.00 -27.46 4.64
CA ASN A 196 -11.56 -28.72 5.22
C ASN A 196 -11.53 -29.85 4.18
N ASN A 197 -12.60 -29.99 3.37
CA ASN A 197 -12.64 -30.98 2.29
C ASN A 197 -11.58 -30.73 1.22
N TYR A 198 -11.38 -29.45 0.85
CA TYR A 198 -10.34 -29.06 -0.09
C TYR A 198 -8.94 -29.44 0.44
N ASN A 199 -8.66 -29.11 1.70
CA ASN A 199 -7.39 -29.47 2.34
C ASN A 199 -7.19 -30.99 2.44
N ALA A 200 -8.23 -31.77 2.70
CA ALA A 200 -8.16 -33.21 2.68
C ALA A 200 -7.79 -33.76 1.28
N THR A 201 -8.33 -33.14 0.23
CA THR A 201 -7.98 -33.50 -1.15
C THR A 201 -6.52 -33.16 -1.47
N LEU A 202 -6.05 -31.96 -1.08
CA LEU A 202 -4.65 -31.57 -1.26
C LEU A 202 -3.70 -32.56 -0.57
N GLN A 203 -4.00 -32.91 0.69
CA GLN A 203 -3.20 -33.89 1.45
C GLN A 203 -3.17 -35.28 0.79
N ALA A 204 -4.31 -35.75 0.29
CA ALA A 204 -4.39 -37.01 -0.43
C ALA A 204 -3.53 -37.02 -1.70
N ASN A 205 -3.36 -35.88 -2.34
CA ASN A 205 -2.52 -35.67 -3.53
C ASN A 205 -1.04 -35.38 -3.19
N GLY A 206 -0.67 -35.31 -1.89
CA GLY A 206 0.69 -34.94 -1.48
C GLY A 206 1.01 -33.45 -1.59
N GLU A 207 -0.02 -32.62 -1.73
CA GLU A 207 0.10 -31.16 -1.84
C GLU A 207 -0.02 -30.49 -0.46
N THR A 208 0.50 -29.27 -0.36
CA THR A 208 0.48 -28.49 0.89
C THR A 208 -0.92 -27.93 1.16
N PRO A 209 -1.54 -28.20 2.33
CA PRO A 209 -2.83 -27.65 2.68
C PRO A 209 -2.83 -26.12 2.80
N VAL A 210 -3.93 -25.49 2.45
CA VAL A 210 -4.16 -24.06 2.65
C VAL A 210 -4.28 -23.78 4.15
N LYS A 211 -3.46 -22.86 4.65
CA LYS A 211 -3.57 -22.37 6.04
C LYS A 211 -4.64 -21.28 6.10
N TYR A 212 -5.57 -21.40 7.03
CA TYR A 212 -6.57 -20.39 7.28
C TYR A 212 -6.73 -20.12 8.79
N SER A 213 -7.23 -18.94 9.12
CA SER A 213 -7.60 -18.56 10.48
C SER A 213 -9.04 -18.06 10.50
N ASP A 214 -9.79 -18.47 11.52
CA ASP A 214 -11.13 -18.00 11.78
C ASP A 214 -11.10 -16.94 12.89
N ASN A 215 -11.35 -15.67 12.52
CA ASN A 215 -11.26 -14.55 13.44
C ASN A 215 -12.56 -14.34 14.28
N LEU A 216 -13.65 -15.06 13.96
CA LEU A 216 -14.92 -14.94 14.70
C LEU A 216 -15.02 -15.90 15.90
N SER A 217 -14.09 -16.83 16.04
CA SER A 217 -14.05 -17.74 17.21
C SER A 217 -13.44 -17.09 18.47
N MET A 218 -13.11 -15.79 18.42
CA MET A 218 -12.51 -15.03 19.52
C MET A 218 -13.46 -13.98 20.13
N ILE A 219 -14.79 -14.11 19.92
CA ILE A 219 -15.82 -13.26 20.55
C ILE A 219 -16.63 -14.09 21.55
#